data_2efdd559ca79bf370b4a66c8e94b5a0d
#
_entry.id   2efdd559ca79bf370b4a66c8e94b5a0d
#
_cell.length_a   1.000
_cell.length_b   1.000
_cell.length_c   1.000
_cell.angle_alpha   90.00
_cell.angle_beta   90.00
_cell.angle_gamma   90.00
#
_symmetry.space_group_name_H-M   'P 1'
#
loop_
_entity.id
_entity.type
_entity.pdbx_description
1 polymer ?
#
loop_
_entity_poly.entity_id
_entity_poly.type
_entity_poly.pdbx_seq_one_letter_code
_entity_poly.pdbx_strand_id
1 'polypeptide(L)'
;DARLLIDKALCVVDVKKGKLYARNFGEFFRDQIEYADGVLLSRTQYASAEEISEAVMVVRGICEETAICTTPWEELDQRAWQNLFAHFKRKQYHHFSQEEEAHARHHHAHDEKHHHHHADEVFASFARETIKRYTKEEVKHIAQELAEQESYGTLLRAKGILLGEKEAYQFDVTPHE
;
A
#
# COMPACT_ATOMS: atom_id res chain seq x y z
N ASP A 1 -13.07 -13.81 27.24
CA ASP A 1 -12.05 -13.49 26.21
C ASP A 1 -12.71 -13.48 24.85
N ALA A 2 -12.84 -12.28 24.24
CA ALA A 2 -13.32 -12.18 22.87
C ALA A 2 -12.24 -12.72 21.93
N ARG A 3 -12.55 -13.78 21.18
CA ARG A 3 -11.68 -14.27 20.11
C ARG A 3 -11.96 -13.48 18.86
N LEU A 4 -10.94 -12.82 18.33
CA LEU A 4 -11.01 -12.16 17.03
C LEU A 4 -10.71 -13.20 15.94
N LEU A 5 -11.54 -13.19 14.90
CA LEU A 5 -11.35 -14.00 13.70
C LEU A 5 -11.15 -13.07 12.52
N ILE A 6 -10.12 -13.33 11.72
CA ILE A 6 -9.94 -12.63 10.43
C ILE A 6 -10.93 -13.25 9.45
N ASP A 7 -11.88 -12.45 8.98
CA ASP A 7 -12.86 -12.90 7.99
C ASP A 7 -12.30 -12.77 6.56
N LYS A 8 -11.74 -11.61 6.23
CA LYS A 8 -11.19 -11.32 4.90
C LYS A 8 -9.88 -10.53 5.00
N ALA A 9 -8.96 -10.82 4.09
CA ALA A 9 -7.77 -10.04 3.83
C ALA A 9 -7.94 -9.30 2.49
N LEU A 10 -7.97 -7.98 2.51
CA LEU A 10 -8.18 -7.16 1.32
C LEU A 10 -6.93 -6.34 1.01
N CYS A 11 -6.60 -6.25 -0.28
CA CYS A 11 -5.57 -5.34 -0.77
C CYS A 11 -6.21 -4.07 -1.31
N VAL A 12 -5.69 -2.92 -0.93
CA VAL A 12 -6.09 -1.61 -1.47
C VAL A 12 -5.03 -1.14 -2.46
N VAL A 13 -5.43 -0.92 -3.71
CA VAL A 13 -4.54 -0.45 -4.78
C VAL A 13 -4.99 0.93 -5.24
N ASP A 14 -4.08 1.89 -5.17
CA ASP A 14 -4.29 3.22 -5.74
C ASP A 14 -4.24 3.15 -7.26
N VAL A 15 -5.31 3.62 -7.92
CA VAL A 15 -5.46 3.56 -9.38
C VAL A 15 -4.29 4.22 -10.11
N LYS A 16 -3.84 5.39 -9.65
CA LYS A 16 -2.77 6.16 -10.31
C LYS A 16 -1.37 5.61 -10.03
N LYS A 17 -1.21 4.91 -8.90
CA LYS A 17 0.11 4.45 -8.41
C LYS A 17 0.35 2.95 -8.58
N GLY A 18 -0.70 2.16 -8.85
CA GLY A 18 -0.60 0.71 -8.94
C GLY A 18 0.50 0.24 -9.91
N LYS A 19 0.59 0.84 -11.11
CA LYS A 19 1.61 0.52 -12.10
C LYS A 19 3.04 0.88 -11.64
N LEU A 20 3.18 2.03 -10.96
CA LEU A 20 4.45 2.45 -10.38
C LEU A 20 4.90 1.50 -9.27
N TYR A 21 3.97 1.09 -8.40
CA TYR A 21 4.24 0.18 -7.30
C TYR A 21 4.58 -1.24 -7.78
N ALA A 22 3.88 -1.74 -8.80
CA ALA A 22 4.21 -3.02 -9.43
C ALA A 22 5.65 -3.04 -9.99
N ARG A 23 6.11 -1.90 -10.55
CA ARG A 23 7.46 -1.78 -11.08
C ARG A 23 8.54 -1.61 -10.02
N ASN A 24 8.26 -0.82 -8.98
CA ASN A 24 9.27 -0.42 -7.99
C ASN A 24 9.35 -1.36 -6.79
N PHE A 25 8.26 -2.02 -6.43
CA PHE A 25 8.15 -2.87 -5.24
C PHE A 25 7.88 -4.34 -5.56
N GLY A 26 7.99 -4.71 -6.82
CA GLY A 26 8.05 -6.07 -7.36
C GLY A 26 7.28 -7.13 -6.58
N GLU A 27 8.01 -8.00 -5.89
CA GLU A 27 7.42 -9.12 -5.13
C GLU A 27 6.52 -8.65 -3.99
N PHE A 28 6.89 -7.62 -3.23
CA PHE A 28 6.08 -7.14 -2.11
C PHE A 28 4.67 -6.69 -2.55
N PHE A 29 4.58 -5.94 -3.66
CA PHE A 29 3.30 -5.51 -4.21
C PHE A 29 2.51 -6.69 -4.78
N ARG A 30 3.22 -7.61 -5.41
CA ARG A 30 2.66 -8.83 -5.99
C ARG A 30 2.04 -9.73 -4.92
N ASP A 31 2.77 -10.00 -3.84
CA ASP A 31 2.32 -10.83 -2.72
C ASP A 31 1.05 -10.27 -2.08
N GLN A 32 0.97 -8.94 -1.88
CA GLN A 32 -0.23 -8.33 -1.33
C GLN A 32 -1.48 -8.58 -2.18
N ILE A 33 -1.35 -8.58 -3.50
CA ILE A 33 -2.47 -8.86 -4.40
C ILE A 33 -2.75 -10.36 -4.48
N GLU A 34 -1.71 -11.17 -4.57
CA GLU A 34 -1.82 -12.62 -4.70
C GLU A 34 -2.48 -13.26 -3.49
N TYR A 35 -2.14 -12.79 -2.29
CA TYR A 35 -2.70 -13.31 -1.05
C TYR A 35 -3.99 -12.62 -0.59
N ALA A 36 -4.45 -11.56 -1.24
CA ALA A 36 -5.71 -10.92 -0.89
C ALA A 36 -6.93 -11.74 -1.33
N ASP A 37 -7.97 -11.77 -0.50
CA ASP A 37 -9.28 -12.33 -0.83
C ASP A 37 -10.02 -11.49 -1.88
N GLY A 38 -9.64 -10.21 -2.00
CA GLY A 38 -10.13 -9.28 -2.99
C GLY A 38 -9.31 -7.99 -3.01
N VAL A 39 -9.45 -7.24 -4.10
CA VAL A 39 -8.76 -5.98 -4.32
C VAL A 39 -9.76 -4.84 -4.40
N LEU A 40 -9.51 -3.77 -3.66
CA LEU A 40 -10.27 -2.52 -3.73
C LEU A 40 -9.41 -1.48 -4.44
N LEU A 41 -9.86 -0.96 -5.59
CA LEU A 41 -9.22 0.20 -6.20
C LEU A 41 -9.64 1.45 -5.45
N SER A 42 -8.66 2.24 -5.01
CA SER A 42 -8.89 3.53 -4.36
C SER A 42 -8.70 4.68 -5.34
N ARG A 43 -9.34 5.83 -5.06
CA ARG A 43 -9.26 7.07 -5.85
C ARG A 43 -9.85 6.95 -7.25
N THR A 44 -10.72 5.99 -7.46
CA THR A 44 -11.41 5.77 -8.72
C THR A 44 -12.28 6.96 -9.14
N GLN A 45 -12.80 7.74 -8.17
CA GLN A 45 -13.56 8.97 -8.41
C GLN A 45 -12.74 10.09 -9.08
N TYR A 46 -11.42 10.02 -9.06
CA TYR A 46 -10.51 10.99 -9.67
C TYR A 46 -9.74 10.43 -10.87
N ALA A 47 -10.12 9.24 -11.33
CA ALA A 47 -9.44 8.52 -12.38
C ALA A 47 -10.30 8.44 -13.65
N SER A 48 -9.65 8.45 -14.81
CA SER A 48 -10.31 8.16 -16.08
C SER A 48 -10.62 6.67 -16.23
N ALA A 49 -11.50 6.32 -17.16
CA ALA A 49 -11.80 4.92 -17.46
C ALA A 49 -10.55 4.14 -17.92
N GLU A 50 -9.65 4.81 -18.62
CA GLU A 50 -8.38 4.24 -19.08
C GLU A 50 -7.45 3.94 -17.90
N GLU A 51 -7.31 4.87 -16.95
CA GLU A 51 -6.50 4.69 -15.74
C GLU A 51 -7.04 3.53 -14.88
N ILE A 52 -8.37 3.44 -14.74
CA ILE A 52 -9.01 2.32 -14.02
C ILE A 52 -8.73 1.00 -14.75
N SER A 53 -8.86 0.98 -16.09
CA SER A 53 -8.58 -0.20 -16.90
C SER A 53 -7.12 -0.65 -16.79
N GLU A 54 -6.16 0.28 -16.81
CA GLU A 54 -4.74 -0.02 -16.60
C GLU A 54 -4.48 -0.63 -15.21
N ALA A 55 -5.08 -0.06 -14.16
CA ALA A 55 -4.95 -0.60 -12.81
C ALA A 55 -5.54 -2.03 -12.70
N VAL A 56 -6.68 -2.27 -13.34
CA VAL A 56 -7.27 -3.62 -13.42
C VAL A 56 -6.33 -4.57 -14.16
N MET A 57 -5.72 -4.15 -15.27
CA MET A 57 -4.76 -5.00 -16.00
C MET A 57 -3.53 -5.34 -15.15
N VAL A 58 -3.01 -4.41 -14.38
CA VAL A 58 -1.90 -4.66 -13.44
C VAL A 58 -2.29 -5.75 -12.42
N VAL A 59 -3.46 -5.61 -11.78
CA VAL A 59 -3.94 -6.59 -10.81
C VAL A 59 -4.18 -7.96 -11.47
N ARG A 60 -4.79 -8.00 -12.66
CA ARG A 60 -5.05 -9.23 -13.42
C ARG A 60 -3.77 -9.93 -13.87
N GLY A 61 -2.71 -9.16 -14.18
CA GLY A 61 -1.39 -9.71 -14.51
C GLY A 61 -0.71 -10.41 -13.34
N ILE A 62 -1.15 -10.11 -12.11
CA ILE A 62 -0.65 -10.75 -10.89
C ILE A 62 -1.58 -11.91 -10.46
N CYS A 63 -2.87 -11.67 -10.40
CA CYS A 63 -3.86 -12.66 -10.01
C CYS A 63 -5.12 -12.56 -10.88
N GLU A 64 -5.25 -13.48 -11.82
CA GLU A 64 -6.31 -13.45 -12.84
C GLU A 64 -7.72 -13.57 -12.25
N GLU A 65 -7.88 -14.40 -11.22
CA GLU A 65 -9.20 -14.73 -10.66
C GLU A 65 -9.63 -13.82 -9.49
N THR A 66 -8.76 -12.92 -9.00
CA THR A 66 -9.10 -12.11 -7.83
C THR A 66 -10.28 -11.16 -8.12
N ALA A 67 -11.19 -11.03 -7.18
CA ALA A 67 -12.30 -10.08 -7.30
C ALA A 67 -11.76 -8.64 -7.11
N ILE A 68 -12.17 -7.72 -8.01
CA ILE A 68 -11.71 -6.33 -7.99
C ILE A 68 -12.92 -5.41 -7.90
N CYS A 69 -12.92 -4.50 -6.93
CA CYS A 69 -13.88 -3.40 -6.86
C CYS A 69 -13.28 -2.16 -7.53
N THR A 70 -13.96 -1.67 -8.55
CA THR A 70 -13.58 -0.47 -9.33
C THR A 70 -14.51 0.71 -9.07
N THR A 71 -15.62 0.50 -8.35
CA THR A 71 -16.60 1.54 -8.03
C THR A 71 -16.04 2.52 -7.01
N PRO A 72 -16.24 3.84 -7.18
CA PRO A 72 -15.90 4.81 -6.14
C PRO A 72 -16.58 4.45 -4.81
N TRP A 73 -15.81 4.51 -3.73
CA TRP A 73 -16.30 4.02 -2.44
C TRP A 73 -17.46 4.83 -1.89
N GLU A 74 -17.55 6.11 -2.24
CA GLU A 74 -18.63 7.00 -1.87
C GLU A 74 -19.98 6.63 -2.53
N GLU A 75 -19.93 5.86 -3.63
CA GLU A 75 -21.12 5.37 -4.32
C GLU A 75 -21.64 4.04 -3.75
N LEU A 76 -20.86 3.41 -2.87
CA LEU A 76 -21.21 2.14 -2.25
C LEU A 76 -22.03 2.38 -0.96
N ASP A 77 -23.33 2.11 -1.02
CA ASP A 77 -24.16 2.06 0.18
C ASP A 77 -23.85 0.81 1.04
N GLN A 78 -24.45 0.74 2.21
CA GLN A 78 -24.24 -0.37 3.15
C GLN A 78 -24.53 -1.74 2.51
N ARG A 79 -25.56 -1.84 1.68
CA ARG A 79 -25.96 -3.08 1.01
C ARG A 79 -24.98 -3.47 -0.08
N ALA A 80 -24.48 -2.50 -0.84
CA ALA A 80 -23.46 -2.71 -1.86
C ALA A 80 -22.15 -3.21 -1.21
N TRP A 81 -21.72 -2.63 -0.09
CA TRP A 81 -20.58 -3.11 0.68
C TRP A 81 -20.78 -4.56 1.16
N GLN A 82 -21.93 -4.89 1.76
CA GLN A 82 -22.22 -6.27 2.19
C GLN A 82 -22.16 -7.26 1.04
N ASN A 83 -22.73 -6.91 -0.12
CA ASN A 83 -22.69 -7.76 -1.31
C ASN A 83 -21.26 -7.93 -1.84
N LEU A 84 -20.47 -6.86 -1.86
CA LEU A 84 -19.08 -6.88 -2.29
C LEU A 84 -18.25 -7.82 -1.41
N PHE A 85 -18.34 -7.69 -0.09
CA PHE A 85 -17.64 -8.57 0.86
C PHE A 85 -18.08 -10.03 0.72
N ALA A 86 -19.35 -10.29 0.44
CA ALA A 86 -19.84 -11.64 0.21
C ALA A 86 -19.27 -12.28 -1.08
N HIS A 87 -18.91 -11.47 -2.08
CA HIS A 87 -18.29 -11.94 -3.31
C HIS A 87 -16.81 -12.26 -3.19
N PHE A 88 -16.11 -11.67 -2.23
CA PHE A 88 -14.71 -11.98 -1.98
C PHE A 88 -14.58 -13.39 -1.40
N LYS A 89 -13.97 -14.28 -2.17
CA LYS A 89 -13.75 -15.66 -1.73
C LYS A 89 -12.51 -15.72 -0.84
N ARG A 90 -12.68 -16.22 0.38
CA ARG A 90 -11.58 -16.45 1.29
C ARG A 90 -10.58 -17.42 0.68
N LYS A 91 -9.34 -16.96 0.48
CA LYS A 91 -8.24 -17.84 0.07
C LYS A 91 -7.80 -18.67 1.27
N GLN A 92 -7.49 -19.93 1.02
CA GLN A 92 -6.89 -20.79 2.06
C GLN A 92 -5.40 -20.41 2.12
N TYR A 93 -5.03 -19.67 3.17
CA TYR A 93 -3.63 -19.45 3.46
C TYR A 93 -3.07 -20.74 4.08
N HIS A 94 -2.05 -21.33 3.48
CA HIS A 94 -1.23 -22.27 4.19
C HIS A 94 -0.52 -21.49 5.30
N HIS A 95 -0.95 -21.69 6.54
CA HIS A 95 -0.20 -21.22 7.69
C HIS A 95 1.22 -21.79 7.58
N PHE A 96 2.20 -20.95 7.37
CA PHE A 96 3.57 -21.27 7.74
C PHE A 96 3.55 -21.47 9.26
N SER A 97 3.57 -22.73 9.70
CA SER A 97 3.69 -23.05 11.11
C SER A 97 5.06 -22.55 11.58
N GLN A 98 5.12 -21.96 12.77
CA GLN A 98 6.40 -21.54 13.39
C GLN A 98 7.44 -22.67 13.50
N GLU A 99 7.02 -23.91 13.27
CA GLU A 99 7.90 -25.10 13.22
C GLU A 99 8.78 -25.13 11.96
N GLU A 100 8.35 -24.52 10.83
CA GLU A 100 9.17 -24.47 9.60
C GLU A 100 10.29 -23.42 9.70
N GLU A 101 10.12 -22.36 10.48
CA GLU A 101 11.20 -21.39 10.76
C GLU A 101 12.35 -22.01 11.60
N ALA A 102 12.04 -22.97 12.44
CA ALA A 102 13.05 -23.65 13.27
C ALA A 102 13.92 -24.63 12.47
N HIS A 103 13.39 -25.25 11.42
CA HIS A 103 14.11 -26.20 10.56
C HIS A 103 14.90 -25.54 9.42
N ALA A 104 14.59 -24.31 9.03
CA ALA A 104 15.31 -23.58 7.96
C ALA A 104 16.75 -23.18 8.35
N ARG A 105 17.15 -23.32 9.62
CA ARG A 105 18.51 -22.94 10.08
C ARG A 105 19.59 -23.99 9.87
N HIS A 106 19.29 -25.17 9.33
CA HIS A 106 20.25 -26.29 9.29
C HIS A 106 20.30 -27.09 8.00
N HIS A 107 20.09 -26.57 6.82
CA HIS A 107 20.55 -27.26 5.59
C HIS A 107 20.85 -26.27 4.47
N HIS A 108 22.15 -26.11 4.17
CA HIS A 108 22.63 -25.58 2.90
C HIS A 108 22.41 -26.62 1.80
N ALA A 109 21.41 -26.43 0.96
CA ALA A 109 21.35 -27.05 -0.36
C ALA A 109 20.55 -26.13 -1.30
N HIS A 110 21.12 -25.86 -2.47
CA HIS A 110 20.57 -25.05 -3.54
C HIS A 110 19.16 -25.51 -3.92
N ASP A 111 18.15 -24.67 -3.63
CA ASP A 111 16.87 -24.70 -4.34
C ASP A 111 16.31 -23.27 -4.36
N GLU A 112 15.69 -22.89 -5.47
CA GLU A 112 15.15 -21.54 -5.70
C GLU A 112 14.08 -21.22 -4.65
N LYS A 113 14.50 -20.58 -3.55
CA LYS A 113 13.62 -20.16 -2.47
C LYS A 113 12.99 -18.84 -2.83
N HIS A 114 11.67 -18.81 -2.94
CA HIS A 114 10.88 -17.59 -2.82
C HIS A 114 11.22 -16.92 -1.48
N HIS A 115 12.04 -15.89 -1.52
CA HIS A 115 12.33 -15.04 -0.38
C HIS A 115 11.12 -14.12 -0.19
N HIS A 116 10.33 -14.36 0.84
CA HIS A 116 9.33 -13.38 1.27
C HIS A 116 10.07 -12.16 1.82
N HIS A 117 10.08 -11.08 1.06
CA HIS A 117 10.65 -9.82 1.51
C HIS A 117 9.73 -9.20 2.56
N HIS A 118 10.25 -9.00 3.76
CA HIS A 118 9.56 -8.22 4.79
C HIS A 118 9.47 -6.75 4.37
N ALA A 119 8.40 -6.06 4.79
CA ALA A 119 8.19 -4.64 4.46
C ALA A 119 9.40 -3.77 4.84
N ASP A 120 10.11 -4.11 5.91
CA ASP A 120 11.31 -3.42 6.39
C ASP A 120 12.53 -3.57 5.46
N GLU A 121 12.53 -4.55 4.57
CA GLU A 121 13.59 -4.73 3.55
C GLU A 121 13.33 -3.87 2.32
N VAL A 122 12.06 -3.51 2.08
CA VAL A 122 11.62 -2.75 0.90
C VAL A 122 11.44 -1.27 1.21
N PHE A 123 11.01 -0.95 2.44
CA PHE A 123 10.68 0.42 2.85
C PHE A 123 11.58 0.88 3.99
N ALA A 124 12.15 2.07 3.83
CA ALA A 124 12.82 2.78 4.91
C ALA A 124 11.89 3.85 5.50
N SER A 125 11.81 3.92 6.82
CA SER A 125 11.08 4.97 7.52
C SER A 125 12.07 5.88 8.25
N PHE A 126 11.91 7.19 8.10
CA PHE A 126 12.72 8.20 8.78
C PHE A 126 11.82 9.16 9.55
N ALA A 127 12.15 9.40 10.81
CA ALA A 127 11.47 10.39 11.63
C ALA A 127 12.49 11.35 12.26
N ARG A 128 12.17 12.64 12.32
CA ARG A 128 13.00 13.67 12.93
C ARG A 128 12.16 14.64 13.73
N GLU A 129 12.58 14.91 14.94
CA GLU A 129 12.04 15.98 15.77
C GLU A 129 12.92 17.23 15.64
N THR A 130 12.30 18.40 15.69
CA THR A 130 13.00 19.69 15.63
C THR A 130 12.28 20.73 16.47
N ILE A 131 13.06 21.60 17.10
CA ILE A 131 12.57 22.77 17.82
C ILE A 131 12.58 24.05 16.95
N LYS A 132 13.08 23.94 15.70
CA LYS A 132 13.09 25.06 14.74
C LYS A 132 11.66 25.50 14.46
N ARG A 133 11.46 26.80 14.34
CA ARG A 133 10.19 27.38 13.88
C ARG A 133 10.29 27.68 12.40
N TYR A 134 9.18 27.50 11.71
CA TYR A 134 9.07 27.62 10.27
C TYR A 134 7.99 28.63 9.88
N THR A 135 8.20 29.34 8.82
CA THR A 135 7.16 30.12 8.16
C THR A 135 6.29 29.21 7.29
N LYS A 136 5.10 29.67 6.92
CA LYS A 136 4.21 28.95 6.01
C LYS A 136 4.84 28.71 4.65
N GLU A 137 5.65 29.66 4.19
CA GLU A 137 6.37 29.60 2.91
C GLU A 137 7.48 28.52 2.96
N GLU A 138 8.23 28.46 4.07
CA GLU A 138 9.24 27.40 4.26
C GLU A 138 8.60 26.02 4.27
N VAL A 139 7.44 25.85 4.94
CA VAL A 139 6.73 24.55 4.98
C VAL A 139 6.24 24.16 3.59
N LYS A 140 5.69 25.10 2.82
CA LYS A 140 5.30 24.85 1.42
C LYS A 140 6.47 24.45 0.55
N HIS A 141 7.60 25.14 0.70
CA HIS A 141 8.82 24.83 -0.08
C HIS A 141 9.34 23.42 0.26
N ILE A 142 9.40 23.07 1.54
CA ILE A 142 9.77 21.71 1.97
C ILE A 142 8.83 20.66 1.37
N ALA A 143 7.52 20.91 1.40
CA ALA A 143 6.55 19.99 0.84
C ALA A 143 6.73 19.81 -0.68
N GLN A 144 6.99 20.89 -1.41
CA GLN A 144 7.28 20.85 -2.85
C GLN A 144 8.58 20.11 -3.15
N GLU A 145 9.66 20.41 -2.44
CA GLU A 145 10.93 19.68 -2.61
C GLU A 145 10.77 18.18 -2.38
N LEU A 146 10.03 17.79 -1.35
CA LEU A 146 9.76 16.37 -1.07
C LEU A 146 8.91 15.71 -2.17
N ALA A 147 8.01 16.47 -2.80
CA ALA A 147 7.16 15.95 -3.88
C ALA A 147 7.91 15.79 -5.22
N GLU A 148 8.88 16.67 -5.50
CA GLU A 148 9.48 16.81 -6.82
C GLU A 148 10.90 16.22 -6.92
N GLN A 149 11.65 16.14 -5.80
CA GLN A 149 13.05 15.73 -5.84
C GLN A 149 13.24 14.21 -5.73
N GLU A 150 13.83 13.62 -6.76
CA GLU A 150 14.23 12.21 -6.79
C GLU A 150 15.52 11.92 -6.00
N SER A 151 16.23 12.94 -5.51
CA SER A 151 17.50 12.80 -4.77
C SER A 151 17.35 12.05 -3.45
N TYR A 152 16.14 11.97 -2.91
CA TYR A 152 15.81 11.23 -1.67
C TYR A 152 15.36 9.79 -1.93
N GLY A 153 15.45 9.31 -3.16
CA GLY A 153 14.88 8.04 -3.58
C GLY A 153 13.36 8.15 -3.84
N THR A 154 12.68 7.02 -3.94
CA THR A 154 11.24 7.00 -4.16
C THR A 154 10.51 7.30 -2.85
N LEU A 155 10.09 8.55 -2.67
CA LEU A 155 9.27 8.94 -1.53
C LEU A 155 7.85 8.39 -1.71
N LEU A 156 7.33 7.68 -0.73
CA LEU A 156 5.95 7.19 -0.73
C LEU A 156 5.00 8.18 -0.06
N ARG A 157 5.43 8.72 1.07
CA ARG A 157 4.67 9.69 1.83
C ARG A 157 5.55 10.42 2.82
N ALA A 158 5.34 11.70 3.00
CA ALA A 158 5.90 12.46 4.11
C ALA A 158 4.79 13.20 4.84
N LYS A 159 4.78 13.12 6.18
CA LYS A 159 3.82 13.83 7.00
C LYS A 159 4.47 14.36 8.26
N GLY A 160 3.96 15.45 8.77
CA GLY A 160 4.47 16.01 10.01
C GLY A 160 3.72 17.24 10.49
N ILE A 161 4.16 17.71 11.65
CA ILE A 161 3.73 18.97 12.23
C ILE A 161 4.98 19.80 12.49
N LEU A 162 5.04 20.98 11.89
CA LEU A 162 6.12 21.94 12.08
C LEU A 162 5.61 23.16 12.85
N LEU A 163 6.36 23.58 13.84
CA LEU A 163 5.99 24.72 14.67
C LEU A 163 6.28 26.03 13.91
N GLY A 164 5.31 26.91 13.82
CA GLY A 164 5.46 28.29 13.43
C GLY A 164 5.66 29.20 14.65
N GLU A 165 5.67 30.52 14.42
CA GLU A 165 5.76 31.49 15.52
C GLU A 165 4.48 31.57 16.36
N LYS A 166 3.31 31.48 15.71
CA LYS A 166 1.97 31.64 16.31
C LYS A 166 1.08 30.44 16.17
N GLU A 167 1.39 29.55 15.25
CA GLU A 167 0.56 28.38 14.90
C GLU A 167 1.45 27.20 14.55
N ALA A 168 0.86 26.00 14.47
CA ALA A 168 1.53 24.82 13.96
C ALA A 168 1.02 24.51 12.55
N TYR A 169 1.91 24.11 11.66
CA TYR A 169 1.61 23.70 10.31
C TYR A 169 1.65 22.20 10.19
N GLN A 170 0.54 21.60 9.84
CA GLN A 170 0.50 20.19 9.48
C GLN A 170 0.70 20.07 7.96
N PHE A 171 1.54 19.12 7.54
CA PHE A 171 1.69 18.76 6.14
C PHE A 171 1.55 17.25 5.95
N ASP A 172 1.07 16.88 4.80
CA ASP A 172 0.96 15.50 4.31
C ASP A 172 1.22 15.52 2.81
N VAL A 173 2.32 14.91 2.40
CA VAL A 173 2.82 14.94 1.02
C VAL A 173 2.86 13.53 0.49
N THR A 174 2.20 13.32 -0.61
CA THR A 174 2.35 12.15 -1.48
C THR A 174 2.85 12.63 -2.83
N PRO A 175 4.01 12.15 -3.32
CA PRO A 175 4.55 12.56 -4.61
C PRO A 175 3.55 12.33 -5.74
N HIS A 176 3.50 13.27 -6.69
CA HIS A 176 2.63 13.23 -7.86
C HIS A 176 1.12 13.43 -7.57
N GLU A 177 0.80 14.11 -6.47
CA GLU A 177 -0.55 14.63 -6.18
C GLU A 177 -0.62 16.14 -6.24
#